data_e24b7dbf366adccc2996fd59a5d54cdc
#
_entry.id   e24b7dbf366adccc2996fd59a5d54cdc
#
_cell.length_a   1.000
_cell.length_b   1.000
_cell.length_c   1.000
_cell.angle_alpha   90.00
_cell.angle_beta   90.00
_cell.angle_gamma   90.00
#
_symmetry.space_group_name_H-M   'P 1'
#
loop_
_entity.id
_entity.type
_entity.pdbx_description
1 polymer ?
#
loop_
_entity_poly.entity_id
_entity_poly.type
_entity_poly.pdbx_seq_one_letter_code
_entity_poly.pdbx_strand_id
1 'polypeptide(L)'
;MEQNNAFLGTAPIGKLMRGYALPCIISLLVGALYNIVDQIFIANASYLGSYGNAANTVVFPLTVVALAIAVMVGDGCCAFVSISLGRQEGKKASRSVGNAVLLCVAASLILTTVYLIFADQIIAMFGGTVNEETFLHSQEYFLYITIGIPLYMFGQAMNPVIRADGSPRFAMVSTLAGAIANIILDPIFIFCFRWGMMGAAVATVIGQAVTAALAVWYLCHMKIVKLSKADFRLDGAVCGRTLGLGITSFLSQISLVAAMAAINNMLRKYGALDAIFSQAQYAQIPMAVVGIVMKFFQIVISIVIGMAAGCIPIVGFNMGAGLKPRVKALFTKLLTWEALVGFAALLLVEFFPRQLIGIFGAANESAYYTDFAIRAFRVYLCMLPLACVNKACFIFLQAIGKAAESTALSMIREVVFGVGFAMLLPKFFALSGVLYSMPVSDVLTFAVAAVLIAKTYRELGAAK
;
A
#
# COMPACT_ATOMS: atom_id res chain seq x y z
N MET A 1 -2.74 32.69 -15.74
CA MET A 1 -2.78 31.26 -15.35
C MET A 1 -1.49 30.76 -14.66
N GLU A 2 -0.50 31.62 -14.50
CA GLU A 2 0.82 31.26 -13.92
C GLU A 2 0.91 31.22 -12.39
N GLN A 3 -0.11 31.69 -11.67
CA GLN A 3 0.03 31.93 -10.23
C GLN A 3 -0.33 30.75 -9.30
N ASN A 4 -0.98 29.69 -9.79
CA ASN A 4 -1.56 28.68 -8.89
C ASN A 4 -0.57 27.58 -8.41
N ASN A 5 0.58 27.40 -9.08
CA ASN A 5 1.59 26.39 -8.68
C ASN A 5 2.86 27.01 -8.05
N ALA A 6 3.07 28.31 -8.17
CA ALA A 6 4.24 28.98 -7.63
C ALA A 6 4.41 28.76 -6.12
N PHE A 7 3.31 28.54 -5.39
CA PHE A 7 3.36 28.29 -3.94
C PHE A 7 4.13 27.00 -3.58
N LEU A 8 4.15 25.96 -4.44
CA LEU A 8 4.93 24.75 -4.19
C LEU A 8 6.44 25.02 -4.23
N GLY A 9 6.86 26.01 -5.01
CA GLY A 9 8.26 26.45 -5.12
C GLY A 9 8.66 27.50 -4.08
N THR A 10 7.71 28.19 -3.44
CA THR A 10 7.99 29.37 -2.59
C THR A 10 7.59 29.20 -1.14
N ALA A 11 6.49 28.50 -0.86
CA ALA A 11 5.99 28.33 0.51
C ALA A 11 6.97 27.55 1.42
N PRO A 12 6.92 27.76 2.74
CA PRO A 12 7.76 27.02 3.68
C PRO A 12 7.56 25.50 3.57
N ILE A 13 8.66 24.76 3.47
CA ILE A 13 8.67 23.30 3.26
C ILE A 13 7.83 22.55 4.30
N GLY A 14 7.94 22.91 5.59
CA GLY A 14 7.19 22.24 6.65
C GLY A 14 5.67 22.48 6.55
N LYS A 15 5.23 23.63 6.01
CA LYS A 15 3.81 23.89 5.75
C LYS A 15 3.29 23.07 4.57
N LEU A 16 4.10 22.96 3.52
CA LEU A 16 3.77 22.15 2.35
C LEU A 16 3.68 20.66 2.71
N MET A 17 4.69 20.13 3.41
CA MET A 17 4.69 18.74 3.85
C MET A 17 3.46 18.42 4.69
N ARG A 18 3.14 19.23 5.68
CA ARG A 18 1.92 19.02 6.48
C ARG A 18 0.64 19.08 5.64
N GLY A 19 0.57 20.02 4.71
CA GLY A 19 -0.61 20.18 3.84
C GLY A 19 -0.86 19.03 2.87
N TYR A 20 0.18 18.30 2.49
CA TYR A 20 0.10 17.18 1.54
C TYR A 20 0.26 15.81 2.19
N ALA A 21 1.22 15.66 3.10
CA ALA A 21 1.47 14.39 3.75
C ALA A 21 0.35 13.98 4.71
N LEU A 22 -0.14 14.90 5.55
CA LEU A 22 -1.16 14.57 6.55
C LEU A 22 -2.48 14.05 5.93
N PRO A 23 -3.06 14.68 4.89
CA PRO A 23 -4.22 14.11 4.21
C PRO A 23 -3.94 12.73 3.59
N CYS A 24 -2.74 12.52 3.04
CA CYS A 24 -2.37 11.23 2.45
C CYS A 24 -2.22 10.15 3.53
N ILE A 25 -1.60 10.46 4.66
CA ILE A 25 -1.49 9.56 5.82
C ILE A 25 -2.89 9.14 6.30
N ILE A 26 -3.78 10.12 6.49
CA ILE A 26 -5.16 9.86 6.92
C ILE A 26 -5.87 8.95 5.92
N SER A 27 -5.75 9.20 4.62
CA SER A 27 -6.36 8.36 3.57
C SER A 27 -5.89 6.91 3.66
N LEU A 28 -4.59 6.68 3.81
CA LEU A 28 -4.03 5.32 3.86
C LEU A 28 -4.33 4.62 5.19
N LEU A 29 -4.30 5.33 6.31
CA LEU A 29 -4.69 4.77 7.60
C LEU A 29 -6.16 4.37 7.62
N VAL A 30 -7.04 5.22 7.12
CA VAL A 30 -8.47 4.89 7.02
C VAL A 30 -8.68 3.71 6.09
N GLY A 31 -7.96 3.64 4.96
CA GLY A 31 -7.98 2.48 4.07
C GLY A 31 -7.55 1.18 4.76
N ALA A 32 -6.52 1.22 5.60
CA ALA A 32 -6.09 0.05 6.37
C ALA A 32 -7.10 -0.33 7.46
N LEU A 33 -7.66 0.66 8.15
CA LEU A 33 -8.59 0.44 9.25
C LEU A 33 -9.95 -0.09 8.77
N TYR A 34 -10.50 0.44 7.66
CA TYR A 34 -11.80 -0.05 7.19
C TYR A 34 -11.73 -1.53 6.76
N ASN A 35 -10.62 -1.97 6.17
CA ASN A 35 -10.43 -3.39 5.85
C ASN A 35 -10.45 -4.27 7.12
N ILE A 36 -9.91 -3.78 8.22
CA ILE A 36 -9.96 -4.49 9.52
C ILE A 36 -11.39 -4.52 10.05
N VAL A 37 -12.12 -3.41 9.95
CA VAL A 37 -13.51 -3.30 10.40
C VAL A 37 -14.42 -4.23 9.61
N ASP A 38 -14.27 -4.29 8.28
CA ASP A 38 -14.99 -5.21 7.41
C ASP A 38 -14.76 -6.69 7.83
N GLN A 39 -13.51 -7.08 8.07
CA GLN A 39 -13.20 -8.41 8.60
C GLN A 39 -13.84 -8.69 9.96
N ILE A 40 -13.92 -7.69 10.84
CA ILE A 40 -14.60 -7.83 12.14
C ILE A 40 -16.09 -8.06 11.95
N PHE A 41 -16.75 -7.36 11.04
CA PHE A 41 -18.18 -7.59 10.76
C PHE A 41 -18.43 -8.98 10.19
N ILE A 42 -17.63 -9.43 9.22
CA ILE A 42 -17.73 -10.78 8.66
C ILE A 42 -17.51 -11.84 9.76
N ALA A 43 -16.50 -11.67 10.62
CA ALA A 43 -16.19 -12.60 11.70
C ALA A 43 -17.30 -12.71 12.75
N ASN A 44 -18.02 -11.63 13.00
CA ASN A 44 -19.12 -11.60 13.98
C ASN A 44 -20.48 -12.03 13.38
N ALA A 45 -20.56 -12.30 12.10
CA ALA A 45 -21.75 -12.85 11.47
C ALA A 45 -21.86 -14.35 11.77
N SER A 46 -22.59 -14.72 12.82
CA SER A 46 -22.69 -16.10 13.34
C SER A 46 -23.11 -17.13 12.29
N TYR A 47 -23.90 -16.73 11.29
CA TYR A 47 -24.36 -17.59 10.21
C TYR A 47 -23.32 -17.83 9.10
N LEU A 48 -22.25 -17.02 9.03
CA LEU A 48 -21.12 -17.23 8.13
C LEU A 48 -20.02 -18.08 8.76
N GLY A 49 -19.95 -18.10 10.09
CA GLY A 49 -18.93 -18.83 10.84
C GLY A 49 -17.50 -18.41 10.45
N SER A 50 -16.59 -19.37 10.51
CA SER A 50 -15.19 -19.18 10.08
C SER A 50 -15.03 -19.15 8.55
N TYR A 51 -16.01 -19.62 7.80
CA TYR A 51 -15.96 -19.72 6.33
C TYR A 51 -15.94 -18.36 5.65
N GLY A 52 -16.64 -17.35 6.20
CA GLY A 52 -16.62 -15.99 5.70
C GLY A 52 -15.23 -15.36 5.77
N ASN A 53 -14.54 -15.51 6.91
CA ASN A 53 -13.17 -15.04 7.06
C ASN A 53 -12.18 -15.78 6.16
N ALA A 54 -12.36 -17.10 5.98
CA ALA A 54 -11.55 -17.89 5.06
C ALA A 54 -11.72 -17.38 3.62
N ALA A 55 -12.96 -17.13 3.19
CA ALA A 55 -13.27 -16.60 1.87
C ALA A 55 -12.63 -15.22 1.64
N ASN A 56 -12.74 -14.32 2.60
CA ASN A 56 -12.08 -13.01 2.52
C ASN A 56 -10.54 -13.14 2.40
N THR A 57 -9.94 -14.06 3.14
CA THR A 57 -8.50 -14.34 3.08
C THR A 57 -8.06 -14.86 1.70
N VAL A 58 -8.88 -15.69 1.06
CA VAL A 58 -8.62 -16.22 -0.30
C VAL A 58 -8.69 -15.12 -1.35
N VAL A 59 -9.64 -14.18 -1.23
CA VAL A 59 -9.88 -13.11 -2.20
C VAL A 59 -8.93 -11.92 -2.01
N PHE A 60 -8.44 -11.68 -0.80
CA PHE A 60 -7.58 -10.54 -0.47
C PHE A 60 -6.37 -10.36 -1.41
N PRO A 61 -5.54 -11.39 -1.73
CA PRO A 61 -4.42 -11.23 -2.66
C PRO A 61 -4.83 -10.71 -4.04
N LEU A 62 -6.04 -11.05 -4.49
CA LEU A 62 -6.56 -10.65 -5.78
C LEU A 62 -6.93 -9.16 -5.81
N THR A 63 -7.43 -8.64 -4.71
CA THR A 63 -7.66 -7.19 -4.56
C THR A 63 -6.33 -6.41 -4.49
N VAL A 64 -5.27 -7.01 -3.93
CA VAL A 64 -3.94 -6.40 -3.90
C VAL A 64 -3.32 -6.33 -5.30
N VAL A 65 -3.58 -7.30 -6.18
CA VAL A 65 -3.14 -7.22 -7.59
C VAL A 65 -3.81 -6.04 -8.29
N ALA A 66 -5.11 -5.86 -8.10
CA ALA A 66 -5.84 -4.71 -8.63
C ALA A 66 -5.28 -3.37 -8.10
N LEU A 67 -5.01 -3.31 -6.79
CA LEU A 67 -4.37 -2.16 -6.16
C LEU A 67 -2.98 -1.88 -6.75
N ALA A 68 -2.16 -2.91 -6.93
CA ALA A 68 -0.81 -2.77 -7.48
C ALA A 68 -0.81 -2.11 -8.86
N ILE A 69 -1.72 -2.54 -9.74
CA ILE A 69 -1.88 -1.95 -11.07
C ILE A 69 -2.40 -0.50 -10.97
N ALA A 70 -3.36 -0.26 -10.11
CA ALA A 70 -3.94 1.08 -9.92
C ALA A 70 -2.90 2.09 -9.41
N VAL A 71 -2.13 1.75 -8.38
CA VAL A 71 -1.10 2.64 -7.85
C VAL A 71 0.09 2.79 -8.79
N MET A 72 0.39 1.78 -9.62
CA MET A 72 1.39 1.92 -10.69
C MET A 72 1.03 3.06 -11.63
N VAL A 73 -0.21 3.10 -12.08
CA VAL A 73 -0.71 4.17 -12.96
C VAL A 73 -0.81 5.49 -12.21
N GLY A 74 -1.38 5.48 -11.01
CA GLY A 74 -1.67 6.68 -10.24
C GLY A 74 -0.43 7.41 -9.72
N ASP A 75 0.47 6.72 -9.03
CA ASP A 75 1.70 7.31 -8.49
C ASP A 75 2.68 7.69 -9.60
N GLY A 76 2.75 6.87 -10.66
CA GLY A 76 3.55 7.19 -11.84
C GLY A 76 3.07 8.46 -12.54
N CYS A 77 1.75 8.59 -12.71
CA CYS A 77 1.14 9.80 -13.26
C CYS A 77 1.36 11.01 -12.34
N CYS A 78 1.18 10.84 -11.02
CA CYS A 78 1.40 11.89 -10.04
C CYS A 78 2.83 12.45 -10.12
N ALA A 79 3.84 11.58 -10.18
CA ALA A 79 5.23 11.98 -10.30
C ALA A 79 5.50 12.72 -11.64
N PHE A 80 4.98 12.15 -12.75
CA PHE A 80 5.16 12.75 -14.07
C PHE A 80 4.46 14.11 -14.21
N VAL A 81 3.22 14.21 -13.77
CA VAL A 81 2.47 15.48 -13.78
C VAL A 81 3.19 16.53 -12.94
N SER A 82 3.64 16.18 -11.74
CA SER A 82 4.29 17.10 -10.83
C SER A 82 5.60 17.66 -11.42
N ILE A 83 6.42 16.79 -12.02
CA ILE A 83 7.65 17.20 -12.71
C ILE A 83 7.33 18.08 -13.92
N SER A 84 6.33 17.73 -14.71
CA SER A 84 5.93 18.49 -15.91
C SER A 84 5.38 19.86 -15.55
N LEU A 85 4.60 19.98 -14.47
CA LEU A 85 4.10 21.26 -13.97
C LEU A 85 5.27 22.15 -13.47
N GLY A 86 6.26 21.56 -12.80
CA GLY A 86 7.47 22.28 -12.40
C GLY A 86 8.27 22.81 -13.59
N ARG A 87 8.27 22.10 -14.72
CA ARG A 87 8.89 22.53 -15.99
C ARG A 87 8.02 23.47 -16.81
N GLN A 88 6.85 23.83 -16.33
CA GLN A 88 5.85 24.61 -17.05
C GLN A 88 5.35 23.93 -18.35
N GLU A 89 5.42 22.60 -18.40
CA GLU A 89 4.97 21.78 -19.53
C GLU A 89 3.51 21.33 -19.32
N GLY A 90 2.57 22.24 -19.18
CA GLY A 90 1.17 21.96 -18.85
C GLY A 90 0.49 20.98 -19.80
N LYS A 91 0.81 21.01 -21.11
CA LYS A 91 0.26 20.06 -22.10
C LYS A 91 0.71 18.62 -21.85
N LYS A 92 1.96 18.42 -21.42
CA LYS A 92 2.46 17.08 -21.04
C LYS A 92 1.75 16.57 -19.78
N ALA A 93 1.52 17.46 -18.81
CA ALA A 93 0.79 17.14 -17.61
C ALA A 93 -0.64 16.70 -17.93
N SER A 94 -1.40 17.47 -18.73
CA SER A 94 -2.76 17.14 -19.16
C SER A 94 -2.81 15.81 -19.92
N ARG A 95 -1.88 15.60 -20.84
CA ARG A 95 -1.78 14.37 -21.62
C ARG A 95 -1.45 13.15 -20.74
N SER A 96 -0.62 13.32 -19.71
CA SER A 96 -0.33 12.27 -18.74
C SER A 96 -1.58 11.86 -17.98
N VAL A 97 -2.39 12.81 -17.51
CA VAL A 97 -3.65 12.51 -16.81
C VAL A 97 -4.64 11.78 -17.73
N GLY A 98 -4.84 12.27 -18.96
CA GLY A 98 -5.73 11.62 -19.93
C GLY A 98 -5.30 10.19 -20.24
N ASN A 99 -3.99 9.96 -20.43
CA ASN A 99 -3.45 8.63 -20.66
C ASN A 99 -3.55 7.74 -19.41
N ALA A 100 -3.37 8.27 -18.20
CA ALA A 100 -3.54 7.52 -16.98
C ALA A 100 -4.99 7.03 -16.79
N VAL A 101 -5.98 7.87 -17.13
CA VAL A 101 -7.40 7.48 -17.13
C VAL A 101 -7.63 6.31 -18.10
N LEU A 102 -7.13 6.43 -19.34
CA LEU A 102 -7.29 5.36 -20.34
C LEU A 102 -6.58 4.06 -19.93
N LEU A 103 -5.36 4.15 -19.44
CA LEU A 103 -4.60 2.99 -18.94
C LEU A 103 -5.33 2.31 -17.78
N CYS A 104 -5.84 3.09 -16.82
CA CYS A 104 -6.56 2.56 -15.68
C CYS A 104 -7.85 1.86 -16.10
N VAL A 105 -8.65 2.48 -16.97
CA VAL A 105 -9.88 1.88 -17.48
C VAL A 105 -9.58 0.60 -18.27
N ALA A 106 -8.63 0.64 -19.20
CA ALA A 106 -8.27 -0.53 -19.98
C ALA A 106 -7.75 -1.68 -19.11
N ALA A 107 -6.82 -1.39 -18.19
CA ALA A 107 -6.27 -2.40 -17.29
C ALA A 107 -7.33 -2.99 -16.35
N SER A 108 -8.24 -2.17 -15.84
CA SER A 108 -9.33 -2.65 -14.97
C SER A 108 -10.32 -3.55 -15.71
N LEU A 109 -10.68 -3.21 -16.94
CA LEU A 109 -11.56 -4.05 -17.76
C LEU A 109 -10.90 -5.38 -18.14
N ILE A 110 -9.61 -5.35 -18.50
CA ILE A 110 -8.84 -6.58 -18.79
C ILE A 110 -8.78 -7.45 -17.53
N LEU A 111 -8.44 -6.88 -16.39
CA LEU A 111 -8.33 -7.62 -15.13
C LEU A 111 -9.69 -8.21 -14.72
N THR A 112 -10.76 -7.43 -14.80
CA THR A 112 -12.14 -7.89 -14.54
C THR A 112 -12.50 -9.07 -15.44
N THR A 113 -12.21 -8.96 -16.74
CA THR A 113 -12.49 -10.02 -17.71
C THR A 113 -11.71 -11.30 -17.38
N VAL A 114 -10.42 -11.18 -17.07
CA VAL A 114 -9.58 -12.31 -16.67
C VAL A 114 -10.12 -12.97 -15.40
N TYR A 115 -10.49 -12.17 -14.41
CA TYR A 115 -11.03 -12.67 -13.14
C TYR A 115 -12.38 -13.38 -13.31
N LEU A 116 -13.26 -12.88 -14.19
CA LEU A 116 -14.54 -13.52 -14.45
C LEU A 116 -14.39 -14.83 -15.22
N ILE A 117 -13.46 -14.90 -16.18
CA ILE A 117 -13.23 -16.12 -17.00
C ILE A 117 -12.55 -17.22 -16.16
N PHE A 118 -11.59 -16.86 -15.32
CA PHE A 118 -10.76 -17.79 -14.57
C PHE A 118 -11.08 -17.82 -13.07
N ALA A 119 -12.28 -17.41 -12.65
CA ALA A 119 -12.66 -17.27 -11.25
C ALA A 119 -12.36 -18.52 -10.42
N ASP A 120 -12.82 -19.69 -10.85
CA ASP A 120 -12.69 -20.95 -10.10
C ASP A 120 -11.23 -21.39 -9.99
N GLN A 121 -10.46 -21.26 -11.07
CA GLN A 121 -9.04 -21.61 -11.10
C GLN A 121 -8.22 -20.71 -10.18
N ILE A 122 -8.56 -19.41 -10.19
CA ILE A 122 -7.88 -18.42 -9.37
C ILE A 122 -8.19 -18.66 -7.88
N ILE A 123 -9.46 -18.88 -7.53
CA ILE A 123 -9.87 -19.17 -6.15
C ILE A 123 -9.19 -20.46 -5.67
N ALA A 124 -9.12 -21.50 -6.52
CA ALA A 124 -8.43 -22.73 -6.19
C ALA A 124 -6.92 -22.53 -5.94
N MET A 125 -6.25 -21.70 -6.75
CA MET A 125 -4.82 -21.38 -6.56
C MET A 125 -4.53 -20.73 -5.20
N PHE A 126 -5.46 -19.91 -4.69
CA PHE A 126 -5.31 -19.22 -3.41
C PHE A 126 -5.88 -19.97 -2.21
N GLY A 127 -6.22 -21.25 -2.39
CA GLY A 127 -6.62 -22.15 -1.29
C GLY A 127 -8.11 -22.14 -0.98
N GLY A 128 -8.96 -21.65 -1.88
CA GLY A 128 -10.43 -21.67 -1.70
C GLY A 128 -11.04 -23.07 -1.68
N THR A 129 -10.33 -24.10 -2.14
CA THR A 129 -10.81 -25.49 -2.23
C THR A 129 -10.60 -26.32 -0.95
N VAL A 130 -10.30 -25.71 0.19
CA VAL A 130 -10.10 -26.39 1.46
C VAL A 130 -11.38 -27.15 1.88
N ASN A 131 -12.55 -26.56 1.65
CA ASN A 131 -13.86 -27.19 1.79
C ASN A 131 -14.88 -26.50 0.87
N GLU A 132 -16.02 -27.15 0.66
CA GLU A 132 -17.05 -26.69 -0.27
C GLU A 132 -17.66 -25.35 0.15
N GLU A 133 -17.91 -25.14 1.44
CA GLU A 133 -18.49 -23.89 1.95
C GLU A 133 -17.56 -22.70 1.79
N THR A 134 -16.27 -22.86 2.07
CA THR A 134 -15.27 -21.79 1.82
C THR A 134 -15.19 -21.47 0.32
N PHE A 135 -15.29 -22.49 -0.54
CA PHE A 135 -15.26 -22.28 -1.98
C PHE A 135 -16.47 -21.47 -2.46
N LEU A 136 -17.69 -21.86 -2.03
CA LEU A 136 -18.91 -21.15 -2.39
C LEU A 136 -18.93 -19.70 -1.90
N HIS A 137 -18.54 -19.47 -0.65
CA HIS A 137 -18.42 -18.11 -0.12
C HIS A 137 -17.33 -17.28 -0.80
N SER A 138 -16.23 -17.93 -1.21
CA SER A 138 -15.17 -17.27 -1.99
C SER A 138 -15.66 -16.89 -3.37
N GLN A 139 -16.39 -17.77 -4.07
CA GLN A 139 -16.97 -17.47 -5.38
C GLN A 139 -17.97 -16.31 -5.30
N GLU A 140 -18.87 -16.33 -4.33
CA GLU A 140 -19.85 -15.28 -4.12
C GLU A 140 -19.16 -13.93 -3.87
N TYR A 141 -18.26 -13.88 -2.89
CA TYR A 141 -17.52 -12.66 -2.57
C TYR A 141 -16.68 -12.15 -3.75
N PHE A 142 -15.95 -13.06 -4.40
CA PHE A 142 -15.07 -12.74 -5.51
C PHE A 142 -15.82 -12.19 -6.73
N LEU A 143 -16.99 -12.74 -7.04
CA LEU A 143 -17.83 -12.27 -8.15
C LEU A 143 -18.21 -10.80 -7.99
N TYR A 144 -18.77 -10.44 -6.83
CA TYR A 144 -19.22 -9.06 -6.59
C TYR A 144 -18.06 -8.09 -6.47
N ILE A 145 -16.96 -8.48 -5.80
CA ILE A 145 -15.74 -7.66 -5.73
C ILE A 145 -15.16 -7.45 -7.14
N THR A 146 -15.15 -8.48 -7.98
CA THR A 146 -14.62 -8.39 -9.36
C THR A 146 -15.41 -7.41 -10.21
N ILE A 147 -16.72 -7.37 -10.08
CA ILE A 147 -17.57 -6.36 -10.76
C ILE A 147 -17.21 -4.94 -10.31
N GLY A 148 -16.80 -4.77 -9.06
CA GLY A 148 -16.36 -3.51 -8.48
C GLY A 148 -14.92 -3.09 -8.83
N ILE A 149 -14.09 -3.98 -9.39
CA ILE A 149 -12.67 -3.69 -9.70
C ILE A 149 -12.47 -2.43 -10.53
N PRO A 150 -13.22 -2.15 -11.60
CA PRO A 150 -13.06 -0.92 -12.37
C PRO A 150 -13.24 0.34 -11.52
N LEU A 151 -14.22 0.36 -10.64
CA LEU A 151 -14.47 1.48 -9.71
C LEU A 151 -13.35 1.60 -8.67
N TYR A 152 -12.94 0.49 -8.10
CA TYR A 152 -11.85 0.43 -7.14
C TYR A 152 -10.55 0.94 -7.74
N MET A 153 -10.11 0.38 -8.85
CA MET A 153 -8.87 0.78 -9.51
C MET A 153 -8.89 2.25 -9.92
N PHE A 154 -10.03 2.72 -10.43
CA PHE A 154 -10.17 4.13 -10.83
C PHE A 154 -10.02 5.07 -9.62
N GLY A 155 -10.71 4.81 -8.52
CA GLY A 155 -10.58 5.59 -7.29
C GLY A 155 -9.15 5.61 -6.74
N GLN A 156 -8.49 4.46 -6.73
CA GLN A 156 -7.11 4.33 -6.24
C GLN A 156 -6.09 5.01 -7.16
N ALA A 157 -6.24 4.89 -8.48
CA ALA A 157 -5.34 5.51 -9.45
C ALA A 157 -5.51 7.03 -9.51
N MET A 158 -6.72 7.55 -9.36
CA MET A 158 -6.98 8.99 -9.46
C MET A 158 -6.66 9.75 -8.17
N ASN A 159 -6.60 9.09 -7.03
CA ASN A 159 -6.26 9.73 -5.76
C ASN A 159 -4.88 10.45 -5.80
N PRO A 160 -3.76 9.83 -6.23
CA PRO A 160 -2.49 10.50 -6.44
C PRO A 160 -2.57 11.65 -7.47
N VAL A 161 -3.34 11.49 -8.53
CA VAL A 161 -3.52 12.51 -9.57
C VAL A 161 -4.20 13.76 -9.02
N ILE A 162 -5.23 13.59 -8.19
CA ILE A 162 -5.91 14.69 -7.50
C ILE A 162 -4.94 15.43 -6.57
N ARG A 163 -4.04 14.72 -5.90
CA ARG A 163 -2.99 15.35 -5.09
C ARG A 163 -2.02 16.16 -5.94
N ALA A 164 -1.62 15.64 -7.11
CA ALA A 164 -0.75 16.35 -8.04
C ALA A 164 -1.39 17.63 -8.60
N ASP A 165 -2.72 17.65 -8.75
CA ASP A 165 -3.51 18.83 -9.14
C ASP A 165 -3.72 19.82 -7.99
N GLY A 166 -3.01 19.69 -6.87
CA GLY A 166 -3.03 20.64 -5.76
C GLY A 166 -4.20 20.47 -4.77
N SER A 167 -4.89 19.33 -4.78
CA SER A 167 -6.06 19.09 -3.91
C SER A 167 -5.93 17.84 -3.02
N PRO A 168 -4.87 17.75 -2.17
CA PRO A 168 -4.68 16.59 -1.29
C PRO A 168 -5.82 16.39 -0.28
N ARG A 169 -6.45 17.48 0.17
CA ARG A 169 -7.62 17.41 1.06
C ARG A 169 -8.83 16.79 0.37
N PHE A 170 -9.06 17.10 -0.90
CA PHE A 170 -10.16 16.48 -1.65
C PHE A 170 -9.91 14.98 -1.87
N ALA A 171 -8.67 14.58 -2.19
CA ALA A 171 -8.28 13.19 -2.28
C ALA A 171 -8.55 12.42 -0.97
N MET A 172 -8.23 13.02 0.17
CA MET A 172 -8.55 12.47 1.49
C MET A 172 -10.07 12.35 1.71
N VAL A 173 -10.83 13.41 1.46
CA VAL A 173 -12.29 13.41 1.64
C VAL A 173 -12.97 12.36 0.78
N SER A 174 -12.53 12.15 -0.47
CA SER A 174 -13.09 11.13 -1.34
C SER A 174 -12.86 9.71 -0.80
N THR A 175 -11.67 9.42 -0.27
CA THR A 175 -11.37 8.15 0.37
C THR A 175 -12.18 7.95 1.65
N LEU A 176 -12.27 8.99 2.48
CA LEU A 176 -13.08 8.95 3.71
C LEU A 176 -14.55 8.71 3.43
N ALA A 177 -15.12 9.39 2.43
CA ALA A 177 -16.52 9.22 2.05
C ALA A 177 -16.83 7.78 1.64
N GLY A 178 -15.96 7.17 0.84
CA GLY A 178 -16.09 5.76 0.45
C GLY A 178 -15.96 4.80 1.64
N ALA A 179 -15.00 5.03 2.52
CA ALA A 179 -14.81 4.21 3.72
C ALA A 179 -15.98 4.33 4.70
N ILE A 180 -16.51 5.54 4.93
CA ILE A 180 -17.68 5.76 5.79
C ILE A 180 -18.91 5.07 5.21
N ALA A 181 -19.14 5.18 3.89
CA ALA A 181 -20.24 4.50 3.22
C ALA A 181 -20.15 2.98 3.41
N ASN A 182 -18.97 2.40 3.23
CA ASN A 182 -18.76 0.97 3.46
C ASN A 182 -19.04 0.58 4.93
N ILE A 183 -18.44 1.26 5.91
CA ILE A 183 -18.62 0.96 7.34
C ILE A 183 -20.09 1.05 7.79
N ILE A 184 -20.88 1.95 7.19
CA ILE A 184 -22.31 2.07 7.49
C ILE A 184 -23.10 0.94 6.82
N LEU A 185 -22.77 0.59 5.58
CA LEU A 185 -23.54 -0.38 4.80
C LEU A 185 -23.22 -1.83 5.19
N ASP A 186 -22.00 -2.13 5.62
CA ASP A 186 -21.61 -3.48 6.04
C ASP A 186 -22.56 -4.09 7.08
N PRO A 187 -22.78 -3.46 8.26
CA PRO A 187 -23.70 -4.04 9.24
C PRO A 187 -25.13 -4.13 8.74
N ILE A 188 -25.58 -3.21 7.89
CA ILE A 188 -26.93 -3.24 7.32
C ILE A 188 -27.08 -4.47 6.41
N PHE A 189 -26.15 -4.70 5.50
CA PHE A 189 -26.25 -5.80 4.55
C PHE A 189 -25.92 -7.16 5.17
N ILE A 190 -24.96 -7.20 6.09
CA ILE A 190 -24.55 -8.43 6.75
C ILE A 190 -25.56 -8.86 7.83
N PHE A 191 -25.96 -7.95 8.75
CA PHE A 191 -26.77 -8.31 9.91
C PHE A 191 -28.27 -8.10 9.70
N CYS A 192 -28.69 -6.97 9.07
CA CYS A 192 -30.11 -6.68 8.87
C CYS A 192 -30.68 -7.46 7.68
N PHE A 193 -30.03 -7.41 6.52
CA PHE A 193 -30.50 -8.08 5.31
C PHE A 193 -30.03 -9.54 5.21
N ARG A 194 -29.03 -9.93 5.98
CA ARG A 194 -28.42 -11.26 5.97
C ARG A 194 -27.95 -11.72 4.59
N TRP A 195 -27.38 -10.80 3.81
CA TRP A 195 -26.84 -11.09 2.47
C TRP A 195 -25.48 -11.80 2.48
N GLY A 196 -24.94 -12.10 3.64
CA GLY A 196 -23.69 -12.87 3.75
C GLY A 196 -22.50 -12.21 3.11
N MET A 197 -21.70 -13.00 2.41
CA MET A 197 -20.50 -12.51 1.72
C MET A 197 -20.86 -11.59 0.55
N MET A 198 -22.00 -11.79 -0.10
CA MET A 198 -22.52 -10.83 -1.09
C MET A 198 -22.73 -9.46 -0.45
N GLY A 199 -23.31 -9.40 0.75
CA GLY A 199 -23.57 -8.12 1.45
C GLY A 199 -22.29 -7.34 1.74
N ALA A 200 -21.27 -8.01 2.26
CA ALA A 200 -19.95 -7.41 2.49
C ALA A 200 -19.32 -6.89 1.18
N ALA A 201 -19.36 -7.71 0.12
CA ALA A 201 -18.84 -7.31 -1.19
C ALA A 201 -19.59 -6.09 -1.78
N VAL A 202 -20.93 -6.09 -1.73
CA VAL A 202 -21.75 -5.00 -2.25
C VAL A 202 -21.51 -3.70 -1.48
N ALA A 203 -21.40 -3.75 -0.14
CA ALA A 203 -21.08 -2.59 0.68
C ALA A 203 -19.72 -1.99 0.29
N THR A 204 -18.73 -2.86 0.11
CA THR A 204 -17.39 -2.47 -0.35
C THR A 204 -17.44 -1.81 -1.74
N VAL A 205 -18.14 -2.40 -2.69
CA VAL A 205 -18.29 -1.87 -4.05
C VAL A 205 -19.02 -0.53 -4.06
N ILE A 206 -20.04 -0.34 -3.22
CA ILE A 206 -20.71 0.97 -3.09
C ILE A 206 -19.75 2.02 -2.55
N GLY A 207 -18.95 1.70 -1.52
CA GLY A 207 -17.92 2.60 -1.02
C GLY A 207 -16.88 2.98 -2.09
N GLN A 208 -16.46 2.02 -2.90
CA GLN A 208 -15.57 2.23 -4.05
C GLN A 208 -16.24 3.10 -5.13
N ALA A 209 -17.53 2.88 -5.39
CA ALA A 209 -18.31 3.69 -6.34
C ALA A 209 -18.40 5.15 -5.89
N VAL A 210 -18.60 5.41 -4.60
CA VAL A 210 -18.59 6.78 -4.03
C VAL A 210 -17.23 7.44 -4.28
N THR A 211 -16.14 6.75 -3.97
CA THR A 211 -14.78 7.27 -4.19
C THR A 211 -14.53 7.53 -5.67
N ALA A 212 -14.90 6.60 -6.55
CA ALA A 212 -14.74 6.75 -8.00
C ALA A 212 -15.58 7.90 -8.57
N ALA A 213 -16.84 8.05 -8.13
CA ALA A 213 -17.71 9.13 -8.55
C ALA A 213 -17.15 10.51 -8.16
N LEU A 214 -16.63 10.65 -6.94
CA LEU A 214 -15.95 11.86 -6.49
C LEU A 214 -14.68 12.14 -7.31
N ALA A 215 -13.93 11.10 -7.66
CA ALA A 215 -12.75 11.23 -8.53
C ALA A 215 -13.12 11.69 -9.94
N VAL A 216 -14.17 11.12 -10.56
CA VAL A 216 -14.68 11.57 -11.86
C VAL A 216 -15.15 13.03 -11.80
N TRP A 217 -15.91 13.36 -10.77
CA TRP A 217 -16.36 14.74 -10.55
C TRP A 217 -15.18 15.71 -10.49
N TYR A 218 -14.13 15.34 -9.74
CA TYR A 218 -12.92 16.16 -9.62
C TYR A 218 -12.19 16.31 -10.96
N LEU A 219 -12.04 15.24 -11.74
CA LEU A 219 -11.40 15.30 -13.06
C LEU A 219 -12.10 16.28 -14.01
N CYS A 220 -13.43 16.39 -13.90
CA CYS A 220 -14.20 17.39 -14.67
C CYS A 220 -13.96 18.83 -14.16
N HIS A 221 -13.47 19.00 -12.93
CA HIS A 221 -13.29 20.30 -12.25
C HIS A 221 -11.86 20.53 -11.79
N MET A 222 -10.86 19.97 -12.49
CA MET A 222 -9.45 20.11 -12.12
C MET A 222 -9.03 21.56 -12.02
N LYS A 223 -8.22 21.86 -11.01
CA LYS A 223 -7.82 23.25 -10.69
C LYS A 223 -6.66 23.74 -11.54
N ILE A 224 -5.65 22.91 -11.73
CA ILE A 224 -4.38 23.26 -12.34
C ILE A 224 -4.27 22.68 -13.72
N VAL A 225 -4.46 21.36 -13.83
CA VAL A 225 -4.43 20.63 -15.09
C VAL A 225 -5.75 20.81 -15.82
N LYS A 226 -5.72 21.31 -17.05
CA LYS A 226 -6.93 21.48 -17.87
C LYS A 226 -6.99 20.35 -18.89
N LEU A 227 -7.93 19.43 -18.71
CA LEU A 227 -8.15 18.32 -19.62
C LEU A 227 -8.95 18.76 -20.86
N SER A 228 -8.50 18.29 -22.00
CA SER A 228 -9.21 18.43 -23.29
C SER A 228 -9.43 17.04 -23.91
N LYS A 229 -10.34 16.96 -24.89
CA LYS A 229 -10.57 15.70 -25.60
C LYS A 229 -9.32 15.15 -26.29
N ALA A 230 -8.38 16.02 -26.66
CA ALA A 230 -7.12 15.64 -27.31
C ALA A 230 -6.17 14.91 -26.35
N ASP A 231 -6.30 15.12 -25.03
CA ASP A 231 -5.45 14.49 -24.01
C ASP A 231 -5.77 13.01 -23.80
N PHE A 232 -6.98 12.58 -24.22
CA PHE A 232 -7.41 11.17 -24.19
C PHE A 232 -6.99 10.37 -25.43
N ARG A 233 -5.88 10.75 -26.07
CA ARG A 233 -5.21 9.93 -27.09
C ARG A 233 -4.02 9.23 -26.49
N LEU A 234 -3.96 7.91 -26.66
CA LEU A 234 -2.83 7.11 -26.18
C LEU A 234 -1.52 7.59 -26.84
N ASP A 235 -0.56 7.89 -26.00
CA ASP A 235 0.80 8.25 -26.37
C ASP A 235 1.78 7.28 -25.70
N GLY A 236 2.43 6.44 -26.52
CA GLY A 236 3.30 5.39 -26.01
C GLY A 236 4.47 5.93 -25.15
N ALA A 237 4.98 7.11 -25.48
CA ALA A 237 6.06 7.72 -24.69
C ALA A 237 5.56 8.19 -23.31
N VAL A 238 4.36 8.81 -23.27
CA VAL A 238 3.74 9.25 -22.03
C VAL A 238 3.34 8.05 -21.18
N CYS A 239 2.73 7.02 -21.75
CA CYS A 239 2.38 5.78 -21.06
C CYS A 239 3.61 5.10 -20.50
N GLY A 240 4.66 4.93 -21.31
CA GLY A 240 5.92 4.31 -20.89
C GLY A 240 6.58 5.07 -19.74
N ARG A 241 6.57 6.38 -19.77
CA ARG A 241 7.10 7.22 -18.68
C ARG A 241 6.27 7.09 -17.41
N THR A 242 4.96 7.13 -17.52
CA THR A 242 4.03 6.96 -16.39
C THR A 242 4.21 5.60 -15.73
N LEU A 243 4.17 4.52 -16.51
CA LEU A 243 4.35 3.16 -15.99
C LEU A 243 5.76 2.94 -15.42
N GLY A 244 6.79 3.48 -16.10
CA GLY A 244 8.18 3.37 -15.62
C GLY A 244 8.40 4.05 -14.26
N LEU A 245 7.77 5.19 -14.02
CA LEU A 245 7.79 5.85 -12.70
C LEU A 245 6.95 5.10 -11.67
N GLY A 246 5.86 4.45 -12.08
CA GLY A 246 4.93 3.76 -11.18
C GLY A 246 5.32 2.32 -10.85
N ILE A 247 6.27 1.72 -11.56
CA ILE A 247 6.65 0.31 -11.35
C ILE A 247 7.13 0.03 -9.92
N THR A 248 7.73 1.02 -9.27
CA THR A 248 8.13 0.92 -7.86
C THR A 248 6.94 0.67 -6.95
N SER A 249 5.84 1.40 -7.14
CA SER A 249 4.60 1.23 -6.38
C SER A 249 3.96 -0.13 -6.64
N PHE A 250 3.97 -0.58 -7.90
CA PHE A 250 3.52 -1.93 -8.27
C PHE A 250 4.29 -3.02 -7.54
N LEU A 251 5.62 -2.98 -7.62
CA LEU A 251 6.49 -3.96 -6.97
C LEU A 251 6.28 -3.99 -5.45
N SER A 252 6.11 -2.83 -4.82
CA SER A 252 5.83 -2.74 -3.39
C SER A 252 4.55 -3.48 -2.98
N GLN A 253 3.50 -3.43 -3.78
CA GLN A 253 2.23 -4.10 -3.47
C GLN A 253 2.31 -5.60 -3.75
N ILE A 254 2.83 -6.00 -4.91
CA ILE A 254 2.94 -7.42 -5.29
C ILE A 254 3.89 -8.17 -4.35
N SER A 255 5.00 -7.56 -3.98
CA SER A 255 5.97 -8.18 -3.07
C SER A 255 5.42 -8.42 -1.67
N LEU A 256 4.49 -7.58 -1.22
CA LEU A 256 3.81 -7.79 0.06
C LEU A 256 3.08 -9.13 0.07
N VAL A 257 2.34 -9.46 -0.99
CA VAL A 257 1.63 -10.74 -1.11
C VAL A 257 2.62 -11.91 -1.19
N ALA A 258 3.67 -11.77 -2.00
CA ALA A 258 4.70 -12.80 -2.14
C ALA A 258 5.44 -13.05 -0.80
N ALA A 259 5.78 -11.99 -0.08
CA ALA A 259 6.43 -12.08 1.22
C ALA A 259 5.51 -12.75 2.26
N MET A 260 4.22 -12.38 2.32
CA MET A 260 3.26 -13.02 3.22
C MET A 260 3.11 -14.51 2.92
N ALA A 261 3.02 -14.89 1.65
CA ALA A 261 2.94 -16.29 1.24
C ALA A 261 4.21 -17.07 1.65
N ALA A 262 5.38 -16.50 1.41
CA ALA A 262 6.66 -17.11 1.80
C ALA A 262 6.77 -17.28 3.33
N ILE A 263 6.45 -16.23 4.08
CA ILE A 263 6.46 -16.24 5.55
C ILE A 263 5.50 -17.30 6.08
N ASN A 264 4.25 -17.33 5.62
CA ASN A 264 3.25 -18.29 6.07
C ASN A 264 3.67 -19.74 5.79
N ASN A 265 4.23 -20.02 4.61
CA ASN A 265 4.75 -21.34 4.29
C ASN A 265 5.91 -21.75 5.20
N MET A 266 6.82 -20.84 5.50
CA MET A 266 7.95 -21.11 6.38
C MET A 266 7.50 -21.28 7.84
N LEU A 267 6.53 -20.49 8.31
CA LEU A 267 5.95 -20.65 9.65
C LEU A 267 5.28 -22.02 9.82
N ARG A 268 4.52 -22.49 8.82
CA ARG A 268 3.93 -23.85 8.84
C ARG A 268 5.01 -24.91 8.88
N LYS A 269 6.00 -24.83 7.98
CA LYS A 269 7.05 -25.83 7.86
C LYS A 269 7.90 -25.94 9.12
N TYR A 270 8.41 -24.83 9.60
CA TYR A 270 9.34 -24.80 10.73
C TYR A 270 8.63 -24.76 12.09
N GLY A 271 7.39 -24.31 12.16
CA GLY A 271 6.54 -24.48 13.34
C GLY A 271 6.24 -25.94 13.62
N ALA A 272 5.97 -26.76 12.60
CA ALA A 272 5.79 -28.19 12.74
C ALA A 272 7.05 -28.96 13.21
N LEU A 273 8.23 -28.36 13.09
CA LEU A 273 9.51 -28.92 13.54
C LEU A 273 9.96 -28.37 14.91
N ASP A 274 9.24 -27.42 15.47
CA ASP A 274 9.55 -26.81 16.76
C ASP A 274 9.08 -27.71 17.92
N ALA A 275 9.84 -27.72 19.02
CA ALA A 275 9.56 -28.60 20.16
C ALA A 275 8.21 -28.29 20.86
N ILE A 276 7.75 -27.04 20.81
CA ILE A 276 6.49 -26.57 21.43
C ILE A 276 5.37 -26.55 20.40
N PHE A 277 5.61 -25.93 19.24
CA PHE A 277 4.59 -25.66 18.23
C PHE A 277 4.31 -26.84 17.29
N SER A 278 5.04 -27.94 17.40
CA SER A 278 4.67 -29.22 16.77
C SER A 278 3.45 -29.88 17.44
N GLN A 279 3.11 -29.51 18.66
CA GLN A 279 1.94 -30.02 19.36
C GLN A 279 0.66 -29.41 18.77
N ALA A 280 -0.36 -30.25 18.50
CA ALA A 280 -1.59 -29.84 17.82
C ALA A 280 -2.28 -28.63 18.48
N GLN A 281 -2.22 -28.55 19.82
CA GLN A 281 -2.83 -27.46 20.59
C GLN A 281 -2.13 -26.10 20.45
N TYR A 282 -0.86 -26.07 19.97
CA TYR A 282 -0.06 -24.85 19.84
C TYR A 282 0.36 -24.56 18.39
N ALA A 283 0.02 -25.43 17.44
CA ALA A 283 0.46 -25.37 16.06
C ALA A 283 0.08 -24.07 15.32
N GLN A 284 -1.01 -23.43 15.71
CA GLN A 284 -1.50 -22.19 15.12
C GLN A 284 -0.79 -20.93 15.64
N ILE A 285 -0.08 -21.02 16.78
CA ILE A 285 0.51 -19.85 17.47
C ILE A 285 1.49 -19.06 16.57
N PRO A 286 2.46 -19.68 15.87
CA PRO A 286 3.40 -18.91 15.05
C PRO A 286 2.71 -18.09 13.97
N MET A 287 1.70 -18.64 13.29
CA MET A 287 0.96 -17.92 12.26
C MET A 287 0.09 -16.79 12.84
N ALA A 288 -0.60 -17.06 13.94
CA ALA A 288 -1.43 -16.05 14.61
C ALA A 288 -0.59 -14.87 15.11
N VAL A 289 0.53 -15.16 15.75
CA VAL A 289 1.45 -14.14 16.28
C VAL A 289 2.05 -13.30 15.17
N VAL A 290 2.62 -13.90 14.13
CA VAL A 290 3.20 -13.13 13.03
C VAL A 290 2.10 -12.34 12.30
N GLY A 291 0.88 -12.86 12.25
CA GLY A 291 -0.28 -12.13 11.74
C GLY A 291 -0.55 -10.82 12.47
N ILE A 292 -0.52 -10.79 13.80
CA ILE A 292 -0.72 -9.55 14.57
C ILE A 292 0.48 -8.60 14.45
N VAL A 293 1.70 -9.12 14.39
CA VAL A 293 2.91 -8.31 14.13
C VAL A 293 2.81 -7.62 12.77
N MET A 294 2.35 -8.33 11.75
CA MET A 294 2.17 -7.78 10.40
C MET A 294 1.06 -6.71 10.35
N LYS A 295 -0.02 -6.85 11.12
CA LYS A 295 -1.05 -5.80 11.24
C LYS A 295 -0.48 -4.50 11.83
N PHE A 296 0.30 -4.60 12.89
CA PHE A 296 1.00 -3.44 13.45
C PHE A 296 1.95 -2.82 12.43
N PHE A 297 2.76 -3.64 11.78
CA PHE A 297 3.68 -3.19 10.73
C PHE A 297 2.93 -2.47 9.60
N GLN A 298 1.79 -2.98 9.16
CA GLN A 298 0.99 -2.36 8.10
C GLN A 298 0.47 -0.98 8.48
N ILE A 299 0.11 -0.76 9.74
CA ILE A 299 -0.28 0.57 10.24
C ILE A 299 0.91 1.53 10.15
N VAL A 300 2.08 1.13 10.64
CA VAL A 300 3.30 1.95 10.58
C VAL A 300 3.67 2.28 9.13
N ILE A 301 3.69 1.28 8.26
CA ILE A 301 4.00 1.46 6.83
C ILE A 301 2.97 2.34 6.11
N SER A 302 1.71 2.31 6.50
CA SER A 302 0.69 3.22 5.95
C SER A 302 1.00 4.68 6.27
N ILE A 303 1.51 4.97 7.46
CA ILE A 303 1.98 6.32 7.84
C ILE A 303 3.17 6.72 6.98
N VAL A 304 4.14 5.83 6.84
CA VAL A 304 5.38 6.04 6.07
C VAL A 304 5.07 6.29 4.58
N ILE A 305 4.32 5.39 3.96
CA ILE A 305 3.91 5.57 2.55
C ILE A 305 3.08 6.85 2.40
N GLY A 306 2.18 7.13 3.33
CA GLY A 306 1.36 8.33 3.31
C GLY A 306 2.19 9.62 3.35
N MET A 307 3.24 9.63 4.15
CA MET A 307 4.16 10.76 4.25
C MET A 307 4.98 10.92 2.96
N ALA A 308 5.60 9.85 2.50
CA ALA A 308 6.46 9.89 1.31
C ALA A 308 5.65 10.15 0.03
N ALA A 309 4.55 9.42 -0.20
CA ALA A 309 3.70 9.58 -1.38
C ALA A 309 2.94 10.92 -1.37
N GLY A 310 2.56 11.42 -0.20
CA GLY A 310 2.00 12.76 -0.05
C GLY A 310 2.97 13.86 -0.48
N CYS A 311 4.27 13.63 -0.33
CA CYS A 311 5.31 14.59 -0.76
C CYS A 311 5.64 14.53 -2.26
N ILE A 312 5.21 13.51 -3.02
CA ILE A 312 5.51 13.38 -4.46
C ILE A 312 5.18 14.66 -5.24
N PRO A 313 3.99 15.29 -5.07
CA PRO A 313 3.67 16.53 -5.80
C PRO A 313 4.64 17.67 -5.52
N ILE A 314 5.07 17.83 -4.26
CA ILE A 314 5.95 18.92 -3.85
C ILE A 314 7.37 18.67 -4.39
N VAL A 315 7.85 17.46 -4.21
CA VAL A 315 9.21 17.06 -4.65
C VAL A 315 9.33 17.10 -6.16
N GLY A 316 8.34 16.51 -6.88
CA GLY A 316 8.31 16.49 -8.34
C GLY A 316 8.25 17.89 -8.95
N PHE A 317 7.40 18.77 -8.41
CA PHE A 317 7.33 20.16 -8.85
C PHE A 317 8.66 20.91 -8.68
N ASN A 318 9.25 20.86 -7.48
CA ASN A 318 10.53 21.54 -7.21
C ASN A 318 11.67 20.96 -8.05
N MET A 319 11.66 19.65 -8.31
CA MET A 319 12.64 19.01 -9.20
C MET A 319 12.46 19.45 -10.65
N GLY A 320 11.21 19.50 -11.14
CA GLY A 320 10.88 20.00 -12.47
C GLY A 320 11.26 21.46 -12.66
N ALA A 321 11.04 22.30 -11.65
CA ALA A 321 11.41 23.72 -11.64
C ALA A 321 12.91 23.97 -11.45
N GLY A 322 13.75 22.94 -11.29
CA GLY A 322 15.20 23.09 -11.10
C GLY A 322 15.60 23.59 -9.71
N LEU A 323 14.68 23.64 -8.75
CA LEU A 323 14.91 24.15 -7.38
C LEU A 323 15.64 23.11 -6.50
N LYS A 324 16.81 22.65 -6.94
CA LYS A 324 17.61 21.59 -6.28
C LYS A 324 17.83 21.81 -4.77
N PRO A 325 18.14 23.03 -4.27
CA PRO A 325 18.29 23.24 -2.83
C PRO A 325 17.03 22.92 -2.03
N ARG A 326 15.85 23.23 -2.58
CA ARG A 326 14.56 22.89 -1.95
C ARG A 326 14.28 21.39 -1.97
N VAL A 327 14.61 20.73 -3.10
CA VAL A 327 14.49 19.26 -3.21
C VAL A 327 15.39 18.58 -2.19
N LYS A 328 16.63 19.06 -2.00
CA LYS A 328 17.55 18.57 -0.96
C LYS A 328 16.98 18.74 0.44
N ALA A 329 16.44 19.92 0.75
CA ALA A 329 15.83 20.21 2.05
C ALA A 329 14.57 19.34 2.31
N LEU A 330 13.74 19.11 1.27
CA LEU A 330 12.60 18.20 1.32
C LEU A 330 13.04 16.77 1.62
N PHE A 331 14.08 16.29 0.93
CA PHE A 331 14.64 14.96 1.14
C PHE A 331 15.14 14.77 2.57
N THR A 332 15.93 15.71 3.07
CA THR A 332 16.43 15.65 4.45
C THR A 332 15.28 15.62 5.46
N LYS A 333 14.29 16.51 5.31
CA LYS A 333 13.13 16.52 6.20
C LYS A 333 12.32 15.25 6.12
N LEU A 334 12.10 14.72 4.92
CA LEU A 334 11.37 13.47 4.73
C LEU A 334 12.07 12.32 5.45
N LEU A 335 13.36 12.09 5.17
CA LEU A 335 14.12 11.02 5.83
C LEU A 335 14.17 11.18 7.35
N THR A 336 14.28 12.40 7.86
CA THR A 336 14.26 12.66 9.31
C THR A 336 12.93 12.29 9.93
N TRP A 337 11.81 12.72 9.36
CA TRP A 337 10.48 12.39 9.87
C TRP A 337 10.18 10.90 9.77
N GLU A 338 10.58 10.25 8.69
CA GLU A 338 10.42 8.80 8.52
C GLU A 338 11.23 8.01 9.55
N ALA A 339 12.48 8.41 9.79
CA ALA A 339 13.30 7.82 10.83
C ALA A 339 12.68 8.02 12.23
N LEU A 340 12.13 9.20 12.52
CA LEU A 340 11.45 9.49 13.79
C LEU A 340 10.18 8.64 13.96
N VAL A 341 9.37 8.47 12.92
CA VAL A 341 8.19 7.59 12.96
C VAL A 341 8.62 6.15 13.21
N GLY A 342 9.63 5.66 12.49
CA GLY A 342 10.18 4.32 12.69
C GLY A 342 10.74 4.12 14.09
N PHE A 343 11.43 5.12 14.63
CA PHE A 343 11.99 5.07 15.98
C PHE A 343 10.89 5.10 17.06
N ALA A 344 9.86 5.93 16.89
CA ALA A 344 8.71 5.96 17.79
C ALA A 344 7.97 4.61 17.80
N ALA A 345 7.78 4.01 16.61
CA ALA A 345 7.18 2.68 16.50
C ALA A 345 8.06 1.60 17.15
N LEU A 346 9.39 1.68 17.00
CA LEU A 346 10.33 0.78 17.67
C LEU A 346 10.21 0.89 19.19
N LEU A 347 10.16 2.10 19.75
CA LEU A 347 9.98 2.31 21.19
C LEU A 347 8.66 1.69 21.68
N LEU A 348 7.58 1.81 20.94
CA LEU A 348 6.31 1.17 21.29
C LEU A 348 6.46 -0.37 21.33
N VAL A 349 7.14 -0.95 20.36
CA VAL A 349 7.36 -2.39 20.29
C VAL A 349 8.27 -2.91 21.42
N GLU A 350 9.30 -2.15 21.76
CA GLU A 350 10.25 -2.57 22.81
C GLU A 350 9.68 -2.42 24.24
N PHE A 351 9.00 -1.30 24.50
CA PHE A 351 8.52 -1.00 25.84
C PHE A 351 7.10 -1.48 26.13
N PHE A 352 6.25 -1.58 25.11
CA PHE A 352 4.83 -1.89 25.25
C PHE A 352 4.35 -3.13 24.45
N PRO A 353 5.16 -4.22 24.31
CA PRO A 353 4.76 -5.35 23.46
C PRO A 353 3.50 -6.07 24.00
N ARG A 354 3.35 -6.17 25.33
CA ARG A 354 2.17 -6.81 25.94
C ARG A 354 0.88 -6.05 25.64
N GLN A 355 0.91 -4.73 25.66
CA GLN A 355 -0.23 -3.88 25.33
C GLN A 355 -0.60 -4.02 23.84
N LEU A 356 0.39 -4.07 22.96
CA LEU A 356 0.17 -4.32 21.53
C LEU A 356 -0.45 -5.69 21.29
N ILE A 357 0.02 -6.73 21.98
CA ILE A 357 -0.56 -8.07 21.93
C ILE A 357 -2.03 -8.02 22.40
N GLY A 358 -2.33 -7.28 23.48
CA GLY A 358 -3.71 -7.14 23.98
C GLY A 358 -4.66 -6.41 23.04
N ILE A 359 -4.13 -5.49 22.18
CA ILE A 359 -4.93 -4.76 21.18
C ILE A 359 -5.20 -5.62 19.94
N PHE A 360 -4.19 -6.35 19.45
CA PHE A 360 -4.24 -7.05 18.17
C PHE A 360 -4.48 -8.55 18.28
N GLY A 361 -4.23 -9.14 19.45
CA GLY A 361 -4.35 -10.57 19.72
C GLY A 361 -5.61 -10.93 20.50
N ALA A 362 -5.82 -12.24 20.70
CA ALA A 362 -6.91 -12.74 21.53
C ALA A 362 -6.58 -12.58 23.02
N ALA A 363 -7.60 -12.27 23.81
CA ALA A 363 -7.51 -12.31 25.27
C ALA A 363 -7.46 -13.78 25.76
N ASN A 364 -6.72 -14.07 26.83
CA ASN A 364 -6.63 -15.40 27.47
C ASN A 364 -5.86 -16.48 26.68
N GLU A 365 -4.85 -16.10 25.93
CA GLU A 365 -3.94 -17.02 25.27
C GLU A 365 -2.90 -17.65 26.24
N SER A 366 -2.30 -18.76 25.81
CA SER A 366 -1.29 -19.45 26.59
C SER A 366 -0.02 -18.62 26.86
N ALA A 367 0.76 -18.98 27.88
CA ALA A 367 2.05 -18.35 28.14
C ALA A 367 3.00 -18.46 26.92
N TYR A 368 2.99 -19.58 26.23
CA TYR A 368 3.77 -19.79 24.99
C TYR A 368 3.41 -18.81 23.87
N TYR A 369 2.12 -18.46 23.75
CA TYR A 369 1.65 -17.43 22.83
C TYR A 369 2.26 -16.08 23.18
N THR A 370 2.14 -15.67 24.45
CA THR A 370 2.62 -14.36 24.90
C THR A 370 4.14 -14.23 24.77
N ASP A 371 4.89 -15.25 25.15
CA ASP A 371 6.36 -15.24 25.07
C ASP A 371 6.84 -15.20 23.62
N PHE A 372 6.24 -16.00 22.74
CA PHE A 372 6.57 -15.97 21.33
C PHE A 372 6.15 -14.64 20.67
N ALA A 373 5.02 -14.07 21.06
CA ALA A 373 4.55 -12.80 20.55
C ALA A 373 5.47 -11.64 20.95
N ILE A 374 5.89 -11.56 22.21
CA ILE A 374 6.87 -10.55 22.67
C ILE A 374 8.17 -10.65 21.87
N ARG A 375 8.67 -11.88 21.69
CA ARG A 375 9.87 -12.13 20.90
C ARG A 375 9.67 -11.75 19.44
N ALA A 376 8.55 -12.11 18.85
CA ALA A 376 8.23 -11.80 17.46
C ALA A 376 8.14 -10.29 17.22
N PHE A 377 7.42 -9.54 18.07
CA PHE A 377 7.36 -8.08 17.98
C PHE A 377 8.75 -7.45 18.04
N ARG A 378 9.56 -7.80 19.04
CA ARG A 378 10.88 -7.21 19.25
C ARG A 378 11.86 -7.57 18.14
N VAL A 379 11.93 -8.83 17.75
CA VAL A 379 12.92 -9.30 16.77
C VAL A 379 12.53 -8.88 15.36
N TYR A 380 11.30 -9.14 14.95
CA TYR A 380 10.87 -8.88 13.57
C TYR A 380 10.85 -7.39 13.24
N LEU A 381 10.56 -6.52 14.21
CA LEU A 381 10.41 -5.08 14.04
C LEU A 381 11.58 -4.25 14.58
N CYS A 382 12.70 -4.88 14.99
CA CYS A 382 13.83 -4.15 15.60
C CYS A 382 14.49 -3.13 14.66
N MET A 383 14.37 -3.29 13.34
CA MET A 383 14.93 -2.39 12.34
C MET A 383 13.89 -1.49 11.65
N LEU A 384 12.75 -1.25 12.30
CA LEU A 384 11.69 -0.35 11.80
C LEU A 384 12.20 1.02 11.33
N PRO A 385 13.12 1.71 12.02
CA PRO A 385 13.64 2.99 11.52
C PRO A 385 14.29 2.87 10.15
N LEU A 386 15.04 1.79 9.91
CA LEU A 386 15.68 1.53 8.61
C LEU A 386 14.64 1.16 7.54
N ALA A 387 13.64 0.35 7.90
CA ALA A 387 12.53 0.02 7.00
C ALA A 387 11.81 1.27 6.50
N CYS A 388 11.51 2.22 7.41
CA CYS A 388 10.87 3.49 7.10
C CYS A 388 11.72 4.34 6.15
N VAL A 389 13.02 4.50 6.45
CA VAL A 389 13.95 5.26 5.61
C VAL A 389 14.13 4.63 4.23
N ASN A 390 14.24 3.30 4.16
CA ASN A 390 14.32 2.58 2.89
C ASN A 390 13.09 2.85 2.01
N LYS A 391 11.89 2.76 2.62
CA LYS A 391 10.61 3.01 1.92
C LYS A 391 10.53 4.43 1.41
N ALA A 392 10.86 5.42 2.25
CA ALA A 392 10.91 6.82 1.86
C ALA A 392 11.91 7.09 0.74
N CYS A 393 13.06 6.44 0.76
CA CYS A 393 14.12 6.62 -0.23
C CYS A 393 13.64 6.26 -1.64
N PHE A 394 13.06 5.08 -1.85
CA PHE A 394 12.65 4.72 -3.21
C PHE A 394 11.41 5.48 -3.70
N ILE A 395 10.46 5.86 -2.82
CA ILE A 395 9.35 6.74 -3.18
C ILE A 395 9.87 8.15 -3.56
N PHE A 396 10.87 8.66 -2.84
CA PHE A 396 11.49 9.93 -3.19
C PHE A 396 12.22 9.88 -4.53
N LEU A 397 12.97 8.82 -4.82
CA LEU A 397 13.62 8.60 -6.12
C LEU A 397 12.60 8.58 -7.26
N GLN A 398 11.45 7.94 -7.05
CA GLN A 398 10.31 7.99 -7.97
C GLN A 398 9.82 9.43 -8.19
N ALA A 399 9.68 10.21 -7.12
CA ALA A 399 9.19 11.58 -7.17
C ALA A 399 10.12 12.53 -7.94
N ILE A 400 11.43 12.33 -7.86
CA ILE A 400 12.41 13.13 -8.65
C ILE A 400 12.63 12.62 -10.07
N GLY A 401 11.90 11.57 -10.47
CA GLY A 401 11.95 11.02 -11.83
C GLY A 401 13.05 9.99 -12.09
N LYS A 402 13.75 9.51 -11.06
CA LYS A 402 14.77 8.46 -11.14
C LYS A 402 14.13 7.07 -11.07
N ALA A 403 13.40 6.72 -12.12
CA ALA A 403 12.63 5.46 -12.18
C ALA A 403 13.52 4.23 -12.02
N ALA A 404 14.69 4.18 -12.66
CA ALA A 404 15.57 3.01 -12.64
C ALA A 404 16.14 2.75 -11.24
N GLU A 405 16.67 3.78 -10.57
CA GLU A 405 17.20 3.66 -9.21
C GLU A 405 16.11 3.34 -8.20
N SER A 406 14.93 3.95 -8.33
CA SER A 406 13.77 3.67 -7.50
C SER A 406 13.33 2.20 -7.64
N THR A 407 13.18 1.72 -8.87
CA THR A 407 12.78 0.33 -9.17
C THR A 407 13.83 -0.66 -8.68
N ALA A 408 15.12 -0.40 -8.94
CA ALA A 408 16.19 -1.28 -8.50
C ALA A 408 16.23 -1.42 -6.98
N LEU A 409 16.13 -0.31 -6.24
CA LEU A 409 16.11 -0.34 -4.78
C LEU A 409 14.88 -1.06 -4.23
N SER A 410 13.71 -0.83 -4.84
CA SER A 410 12.46 -1.51 -4.47
C SER A 410 12.55 -3.02 -4.75
N MET A 411 13.07 -3.45 -5.91
CA MET A 411 13.27 -4.87 -6.22
C MET A 411 14.22 -5.54 -5.22
N ILE A 412 15.34 -4.89 -4.93
CA ILE A 412 16.33 -5.41 -3.98
C ILE A 412 15.65 -5.63 -2.60
N ARG A 413 14.95 -4.63 -2.11
CA ARG A 413 14.31 -4.70 -0.79
C ARG A 413 13.14 -5.67 -0.75
N GLU A 414 12.24 -5.60 -1.71
CA GLU A 414 10.95 -6.30 -1.63
C GLU A 414 11.08 -7.75 -2.12
N VAL A 415 11.81 -7.98 -3.22
CA VAL A 415 11.88 -9.31 -3.83
C VAL A 415 13.15 -10.05 -3.40
N VAL A 416 14.33 -9.48 -3.66
CA VAL A 416 15.59 -10.20 -3.45
C VAL A 416 15.83 -10.47 -1.97
N PHE A 417 15.73 -9.43 -1.15
CA PHE A 417 15.97 -9.57 0.29
C PHE A 417 14.71 -9.97 1.05
N GLY A 418 13.55 -9.35 0.78
CA GLY A 418 12.31 -9.62 1.50
C GLY A 418 11.87 -11.07 1.37
N VAL A 419 11.55 -11.50 0.16
CA VAL A 419 11.15 -12.89 -0.11
C VAL A 419 12.33 -13.84 0.04
N GLY A 420 13.52 -13.45 -0.46
CA GLY A 420 14.71 -14.29 -0.43
C GLY A 420 15.12 -14.69 0.98
N PHE A 421 15.24 -13.75 1.91
CA PHE A 421 15.60 -14.07 3.30
C PHE A 421 14.47 -14.72 4.08
N ALA A 422 13.20 -14.42 3.77
CA ALA A 422 12.07 -15.13 4.35
C ALA A 422 12.12 -16.64 4.05
N MET A 423 12.69 -17.04 2.90
CA MET A 423 12.87 -18.45 2.51
C MET A 423 14.23 -19.03 2.91
N LEU A 424 15.27 -18.22 2.97
CA LEU A 424 16.63 -18.67 3.19
C LEU A 424 16.97 -18.84 4.68
N LEU A 425 16.70 -17.82 5.51
CA LEU A 425 17.11 -17.82 6.91
C LEU A 425 16.47 -18.93 7.75
N PRO A 426 15.21 -19.34 7.51
CA PRO A 426 14.64 -20.48 8.23
C PRO A 426 15.39 -21.80 8.03
N LYS A 427 16.13 -21.96 6.93
CA LYS A 427 16.96 -23.16 6.69
C LYS A 427 18.12 -23.28 7.69
N PHE A 428 18.60 -22.16 8.21
CA PHE A 428 19.73 -22.10 9.16
C PHE A 428 19.29 -21.90 10.61
N PHE A 429 18.22 -21.17 10.84
CA PHE A 429 17.76 -20.75 12.16
C PHE A 429 16.35 -21.24 12.50
N ALA A 430 15.80 -22.18 11.73
CA ALA A 430 14.46 -22.74 11.93
C ALA A 430 13.39 -21.62 12.08
N LEU A 431 12.48 -21.74 13.02
CA LEU A 431 11.39 -20.78 13.24
C LEU A 431 11.90 -19.35 13.54
N SER A 432 13.02 -19.22 14.26
CA SER A 432 13.64 -17.92 14.52
C SER A 432 14.15 -17.23 13.25
N GLY A 433 14.52 -18.02 12.22
CA GLY A 433 14.96 -17.49 10.92
C GLY A 433 13.87 -16.71 10.20
N VAL A 434 12.59 -17.06 10.41
CA VAL A 434 11.47 -16.28 9.89
C VAL A 434 11.45 -14.89 10.53
N LEU A 435 11.70 -14.81 11.85
CA LEU A 435 11.71 -13.52 12.55
C LEU A 435 12.92 -12.65 12.17
N TYR A 436 14.06 -13.26 11.82
CA TYR A 436 15.26 -12.53 11.38
C TYR A 436 15.18 -12.01 9.95
N SER A 437 14.27 -12.52 9.13
CA SER A 437 14.19 -12.20 7.69
C SER A 437 14.02 -10.71 7.42
N MET A 438 13.13 -10.05 8.14
CA MET A 438 12.84 -8.64 7.92
C MET A 438 13.98 -7.72 8.39
N PRO A 439 14.51 -7.83 9.63
CA PRO A 439 15.61 -6.97 10.04
C PRO A 439 16.86 -7.13 9.17
N VAL A 440 17.22 -8.34 8.76
CA VAL A 440 18.36 -8.58 7.86
C VAL A 440 18.13 -7.92 6.51
N SER A 441 16.93 -8.08 5.94
CA SER A 441 16.53 -7.43 4.70
C SER A 441 16.65 -5.90 4.80
N ASP A 442 16.15 -5.30 5.86
CA ASP A 442 16.14 -3.84 6.02
C ASP A 442 17.55 -3.27 6.25
N VAL A 443 18.43 -3.95 6.98
CA VAL A 443 19.83 -3.54 7.17
C VAL A 443 20.59 -3.58 5.84
N LEU A 444 20.49 -4.67 5.10
CA LEU A 444 21.21 -4.81 3.81
C LEU A 444 20.65 -3.84 2.76
N THR A 445 19.34 -3.64 2.74
CA THR A 445 18.73 -2.63 1.87
C THR A 445 19.20 -1.23 2.25
N PHE A 446 19.31 -0.92 3.53
CA PHE A 446 19.79 0.38 3.98
C PHE A 446 21.24 0.64 3.54
N ALA A 447 22.10 -0.36 3.52
CA ALA A 447 23.45 -0.22 3.01
C ALA A 447 23.44 0.22 1.52
N VAL A 448 22.57 -0.36 0.69
CA VAL A 448 22.39 0.07 -0.70
C VAL A 448 21.72 1.44 -0.77
N ALA A 449 20.69 1.68 0.03
CA ALA A 449 19.99 2.98 0.09
C ALA A 449 20.93 4.11 0.50
N ALA A 450 21.85 3.90 1.45
CA ALA A 450 22.82 4.89 1.89
C ALA A 450 23.73 5.36 0.75
N VAL A 451 24.13 4.47 -0.15
CA VAL A 451 24.90 4.83 -1.36
C VAL A 451 24.05 5.71 -2.28
N LEU A 452 22.79 5.34 -2.51
CA LEU A 452 21.87 6.12 -3.36
C LEU A 452 21.53 7.47 -2.72
N ILE A 453 21.34 7.52 -1.41
CA ILE A 453 21.13 8.75 -0.65
C ILE A 453 22.33 9.66 -0.82
N ALA A 454 23.56 9.18 -0.60
CA ALA A 454 24.78 9.96 -0.76
C ALA A 454 24.96 10.47 -2.20
N LYS A 455 24.70 9.62 -3.21
CA LYS A 455 24.70 9.99 -4.62
C LYS A 455 23.68 11.10 -4.89
N THR A 456 22.45 10.95 -4.41
CA THR A 456 21.38 11.93 -4.60
C THR A 456 21.72 13.28 -3.96
N TYR A 457 22.29 13.26 -2.75
CA TYR A 457 22.75 14.50 -2.10
C TYR A 457 23.84 15.22 -2.88
N ARG A 458 24.80 14.49 -3.48
CA ARG A 458 25.86 15.07 -4.33
C ARG A 458 25.25 15.70 -5.58
N GLU A 459 24.34 15.04 -6.26
CA GLU A 459 23.69 15.54 -7.47
C GLU A 459 22.80 16.77 -7.20
N LEU A 460 22.11 16.80 -6.04
CA LEU A 460 21.31 17.93 -5.61
C LEU A 460 22.17 19.09 -5.06
N GLY A 461 23.38 18.79 -4.58
CA GLY A 461 24.33 19.79 -4.08
C GLY A 461 25.25 20.35 -5.13
N ALA A 462 25.40 19.73 -6.30
CA ALA A 462 26.18 20.26 -7.41
C ALA A 462 25.43 21.46 -8.00
N ALA A 463 25.84 22.65 -7.61
CA ALA A 463 25.43 23.87 -8.27
C ALA A 463 26.01 23.86 -9.71
N LYS A 464 25.15 24.08 -10.70
CA LYS A 464 25.60 24.68 -11.96
C LYS A 464 25.41 26.16 -11.87
#